data_a24be8882160154d825d173d6e922bd2
#
_entry.id   a24be8882160154d825d173d6e922bd2
#
_cell.length_a   1.000
_cell.length_b   1.000
_cell.length_c   1.000
_cell.angle_alpha   90.00
_cell.angle_beta   90.00
_cell.angle_gamma   90.00
#
_symmetry.space_group_name_H-M   'P 1'
#
loop_
_entity.id
_entity.type
_entity.pdbx_description
1 polymer ?
#
loop_
_entity_poly.entity_id
_entity_poly.type
_entity_poly.pdbx_seq_one_letter_code
_entity_poly.pdbx_strand_id
1 'polypeptide(L)'
;MLLTTELDKLSGTDWQLFFAQERTKPYFAELDAFVTAAAAEKTVYPAAENIFAAFRACPVSAVRVVILGQDPYHEPGQAMGLSFSVPDGCKAPPSLRNIFKELEAELGPGCAAHTDLTLWARQGVLLLNTVLTVEQGAANAHAGRGWETFTRAALEYAAAHGTAPLAAVLWGKPAQKYAPIFNRATAHRPVLVLESAHPSPLSAYRGFFGSAPFGKVNAFLKNNGAAEIDWRLPANATHG
;
A
#
# COMPACT_ATOMS: atom_id res chain seq x y z
N MET A 1 -4.76 -1.72 24.34
CA MET A 1 -4.11 -2.30 23.14
C MET A 1 -4.39 -1.37 21.96
N LEU A 2 -3.35 -0.79 21.38
CA LEU A 2 -3.46 0.29 20.40
C LEU A 2 -4.07 -0.17 19.08
N LEU A 3 -3.56 -1.29 18.52
CA LEU A 3 -4.04 -1.79 17.22
C LEU A 3 -5.50 -2.28 17.30
N THR A 4 -5.86 -2.97 18.37
CA THR A 4 -7.24 -3.40 18.61
C THR A 4 -8.19 -2.20 18.61
N THR A 5 -7.85 -1.11 19.31
CA THR A 5 -8.65 0.13 19.34
C THR A 5 -8.81 0.75 17.96
N GLU A 6 -7.74 0.79 17.16
CA GLU A 6 -7.81 1.35 15.80
C GLU A 6 -8.62 0.45 14.85
N LEU A 7 -8.57 -0.87 15.00
CA LEU A 7 -9.41 -1.80 14.23
C LEU A 7 -10.90 -1.67 14.58
N ASP A 8 -11.25 -1.38 15.83
CA ASP A 8 -12.65 -1.18 16.23
C ASP A 8 -13.30 0.01 15.48
N LYS A 9 -12.51 1.02 15.11
CA LYS A 9 -12.97 2.17 14.31
C LYS A 9 -13.28 1.80 12.85
N LEU A 10 -12.86 0.62 12.39
CA LEU A 10 -13.13 0.09 11.05
C LEU A 10 -14.29 -0.91 11.04
N SER A 11 -15.03 -1.03 12.15
CA SER A 11 -16.28 -1.78 12.19
C SER A 11 -17.27 -1.20 11.19
N GLY A 12 -17.90 -2.06 10.38
CA GLY A 12 -18.81 -1.63 9.30
C GLY A 12 -18.13 -1.45 7.92
N THR A 13 -16.80 -1.57 7.82
CA THR A 13 -16.13 -1.71 6.52
C THR A 13 -16.23 -3.15 6.03
N ASP A 14 -16.03 -3.38 4.73
CA ASP A 14 -16.03 -4.74 4.16
C ASP A 14 -14.77 -5.56 4.53
N TRP A 15 -13.77 -4.93 5.16
CA TRP A 15 -12.64 -5.58 5.81
C TRP A 15 -12.98 -6.16 7.20
N GLN A 16 -14.16 -5.89 7.73
CA GLN A 16 -14.54 -6.26 9.11
C GLN A 16 -14.35 -7.75 9.41
N LEU A 17 -14.74 -8.63 8.48
CA LEU A 17 -14.57 -10.08 8.67
C LEU A 17 -13.10 -10.49 8.73
N PHE A 18 -12.26 -9.90 7.89
CA PHE A 18 -10.81 -10.11 7.94
C PHE A 18 -10.24 -9.70 9.31
N PHE A 19 -10.55 -8.49 9.77
CA PHE A 19 -10.05 -8.01 11.06
C PHE A 19 -10.56 -8.83 12.23
N ALA A 20 -11.82 -9.27 12.21
CA ALA A 20 -12.39 -10.12 13.23
C ALA A 20 -11.64 -11.46 13.36
N GLN A 21 -11.21 -12.03 12.23
CA GLN A 21 -10.43 -13.26 12.19
C GLN A 21 -8.99 -13.05 12.67
N GLU A 22 -8.31 -11.99 12.17
CA GLU A 22 -6.90 -11.74 12.48
C GLU A 22 -6.68 -11.42 13.97
N ARG A 23 -7.56 -10.63 14.59
CA ARG A 23 -7.46 -10.23 16.00
C ARG A 23 -7.56 -11.39 17.00
N THR A 24 -8.06 -12.56 16.57
CA THR A 24 -8.12 -13.76 17.43
C THR A 24 -6.83 -14.59 17.41
N LYS A 25 -5.91 -14.27 16.50
CA LYS A 25 -4.67 -15.05 16.33
C LYS A 25 -3.60 -14.63 17.34
N PRO A 26 -2.82 -15.58 17.90
CA PRO A 26 -1.81 -15.29 18.91
C PRO A 26 -0.80 -14.22 18.48
N TYR A 27 -0.32 -14.29 17.23
CA TYR A 27 0.66 -13.32 16.70
C TYR A 27 0.12 -11.89 16.74
N PHE A 28 -1.20 -11.70 16.56
CA PHE A 28 -1.78 -10.35 16.57
C PHE A 28 -1.77 -9.74 17.97
N ALA A 29 -2.03 -10.54 19.00
CA ALA A 29 -1.93 -10.09 20.38
C ALA A 29 -0.49 -9.68 20.74
N GLU A 30 0.51 -10.45 20.29
CA GLU A 30 1.94 -10.13 20.48
C GLU A 30 2.32 -8.85 19.71
N LEU A 31 1.88 -8.71 18.46
CA LEU A 31 2.09 -7.52 17.65
C LEU A 31 1.46 -6.27 18.28
N ASP A 32 0.20 -6.36 18.75
CA ASP A 32 -0.49 -5.24 19.39
C ASP A 32 0.19 -4.83 20.70
N ALA A 33 0.63 -5.81 21.51
CA ALA A 33 1.41 -5.53 22.72
C ALA A 33 2.74 -4.81 22.39
N PHE A 34 3.46 -5.30 21.38
CA PHE A 34 4.71 -4.71 20.91
C PHE A 34 4.53 -3.25 20.44
N VAL A 35 3.57 -3.00 19.54
CA VAL A 35 3.32 -1.65 19.00
C VAL A 35 2.83 -0.71 20.10
N THR A 36 1.98 -1.21 21.02
CA THR A 36 1.50 -0.41 22.18
C THR A 36 2.67 0.01 23.07
N ALA A 37 3.58 -0.90 23.40
CA ALA A 37 4.77 -0.60 24.21
C ALA A 37 5.71 0.38 23.49
N ALA A 38 5.99 0.14 22.20
CA ALA A 38 6.82 1.04 21.40
C ALA A 38 6.26 2.46 21.35
N ALA A 39 4.95 2.61 21.14
CA ALA A 39 4.30 3.92 21.10
C ALA A 39 4.25 4.64 22.45
N ALA A 40 4.36 3.92 23.57
CA ALA A 40 4.45 4.52 24.90
C ALA A 40 5.83 5.11 25.21
N GLU A 41 6.89 4.55 24.60
CA GLU A 41 8.29 4.90 24.89
C GLU A 41 8.92 5.77 23.81
N LYS A 42 8.43 5.68 22.57
CA LYS A 42 9.03 6.29 21.38
C LYS A 42 7.98 6.91 20.47
N THR A 43 8.44 7.80 19.60
CA THR A 43 7.59 8.28 18.49
C THR A 43 7.49 7.17 17.43
N VAL A 44 6.28 6.71 17.18
CA VAL A 44 5.95 5.69 16.16
C VAL A 44 5.16 6.32 15.03
N TYR A 45 5.50 6.00 13.81
CA TYR A 45 4.78 6.42 12.60
C TYR A 45 4.11 5.26 11.88
N PRO A 46 3.00 5.53 11.15
CA PRO A 46 2.20 6.76 11.18
C PRO A 46 1.51 6.97 12.54
N ALA A 47 0.85 8.12 12.73
CA ALA A 47 -0.04 8.33 13.87
C ALA A 47 -1.07 7.19 13.97
N ALA A 48 -1.50 6.86 15.19
CA ALA A 48 -2.29 5.65 15.47
C ALA A 48 -3.53 5.52 14.56
N GLU A 49 -4.27 6.60 14.38
CA GLU A 49 -5.45 6.69 13.52
C GLU A 49 -5.17 6.40 12.04
N ASN A 50 -3.92 6.48 11.61
CA ASN A 50 -3.51 6.26 10.23
C ASN A 50 -2.87 4.89 9.98
N ILE A 51 -2.64 4.07 11.00
CA ILE A 51 -2.00 2.74 10.83
C ILE A 51 -2.75 1.89 9.79
N PHE A 52 -4.08 1.94 9.80
CA PHE A 52 -4.93 1.18 8.89
C PHE A 52 -5.59 2.05 7.80
N ALA A 53 -4.99 3.19 7.44
CA ALA A 53 -5.55 4.12 6.45
C ALA A 53 -5.74 3.46 5.07
N ALA A 54 -4.84 2.58 4.63
CA ALA A 54 -4.94 1.85 3.37
C ALA A 54 -6.24 1.02 3.28
N PHE A 55 -6.65 0.38 4.36
CA PHE A 55 -7.87 -0.41 4.43
C PHE A 55 -9.13 0.46 4.46
N ARG A 56 -9.05 1.64 5.09
CA ARG A 56 -10.14 2.61 5.12
C ARG A 56 -10.36 3.26 3.77
N ALA A 57 -9.27 3.57 3.05
CA ALA A 57 -9.32 4.25 1.76
C ALA A 57 -9.68 3.32 0.61
N CYS A 58 -9.40 2.01 0.71
CA CYS A 58 -9.62 1.02 -0.34
C CYS A 58 -10.42 -0.17 0.22
N PRO A 59 -11.76 -0.22 0.05
CA PRO A 59 -12.58 -1.36 0.41
C PRO A 59 -12.10 -2.64 -0.30
N VAL A 60 -12.19 -3.81 0.36
CA VAL A 60 -11.70 -5.07 -0.23
C VAL A 60 -12.44 -5.44 -1.53
N SER A 61 -13.72 -5.14 -1.60
CA SER A 61 -14.55 -5.36 -2.79
C SER A 61 -14.12 -4.50 -3.99
N ALA A 62 -13.48 -3.35 -3.73
CA ALA A 62 -13.01 -2.42 -4.74
C ALA A 62 -11.58 -2.71 -5.20
N VAL A 63 -10.82 -3.59 -4.52
CA VAL A 63 -9.41 -3.83 -4.85
C VAL A 63 -9.24 -4.39 -6.26
N ARG A 64 -8.61 -3.58 -7.12
CA ARG A 64 -8.23 -3.92 -8.50
C ARG A 64 -6.73 -3.87 -8.71
N VAL A 65 -6.02 -3.09 -7.88
CA VAL A 65 -4.57 -2.96 -7.95
C VAL A 65 -4.00 -3.07 -6.53
N VAL A 66 -2.89 -3.74 -6.37
CA VAL A 66 -2.07 -3.71 -5.15
C VAL A 66 -0.73 -3.11 -5.50
N ILE A 67 -0.31 -2.07 -4.77
CA ILE A 67 1.07 -1.57 -4.79
C ILE A 67 1.65 -1.81 -3.40
N LEU A 68 2.68 -2.67 -3.33
CA LEU A 68 3.25 -3.11 -2.06
C LEU A 68 4.54 -2.36 -1.76
N GLY A 69 4.51 -1.54 -0.68
CA GLY A 69 5.70 -0.92 -0.09
C GLY A 69 6.34 -1.80 0.98
N GLN A 70 7.40 -1.32 1.61
CA GLN A 70 8.14 -2.04 2.64
C GLN A 70 7.69 -1.64 4.04
N ASP A 71 8.04 -0.47 4.51
CA ASP A 71 7.68 0.12 5.79
C ASP A 71 7.30 1.61 5.61
N PRO A 72 6.66 2.24 6.59
CA PRO A 72 6.33 3.66 6.50
C PRO A 72 7.57 4.54 6.46
N TYR A 73 7.44 5.75 5.94
CA TYR A 73 8.46 6.78 6.11
C TYR A 73 8.68 7.05 7.59
N HIS A 74 9.95 7.17 8.00
CA HIS A 74 10.33 7.34 9.42
C HIS A 74 10.66 8.78 9.81
N GLU A 75 10.53 9.73 8.89
CA GLU A 75 10.71 11.15 9.17
C GLU A 75 9.39 11.82 9.60
N PRO A 76 9.43 12.88 10.45
CA PRO A 76 8.25 13.59 10.89
C PRO A 76 7.36 14.07 9.75
N GLY A 77 6.05 13.89 9.89
CA GLY A 77 5.02 14.41 8.99
C GLY A 77 4.91 13.71 7.63
N GLN A 78 5.64 12.61 7.39
CA GLN A 78 5.62 11.91 6.10
C GLN A 78 4.63 10.74 6.04
N ALA A 79 4.67 9.85 7.03
CA ALA A 79 3.85 8.65 7.01
C ALA A 79 2.37 8.98 7.25
N MET A 80 1.50 8.52 6.36
CA MET A 80 0.05 8.70 6.43
C MET A 80 -0.74 7.39 6.31
N GLY A 81 -0.06 6.23 6.41
CA GLY A 81 -0.69 4.91 6.37
C GLY A 81 -0.99 4.37 4.97
N LEU A 82 -0.57 5.06 3.93
CA LEU A 82 -0.58 4.61 2.53
C LEU A 82 0.86 4.46 2.05
N SER A 83 1.21 3.33 1.41
CA SER A 83 2.55 3.12 0.89
C SER A 83 2.93 4.19 -0.14
N PHE A 84 4.17 4.68 -0.06
CA PHE A 84 4.75 5.73 -0.91
C PHE A 84 4.11 7.12 -0.79
N SER A 85 2.93 7.26 -0.20
CA SER A 85 2.20 8.52 -0.05
C SER A 85 2.74 9.37 1.11
N VAL A 86 2.73 10.68 0.93
CA VAL A 86 2.93 11.66 2.00
C VAL A 86 1.86 12.74 1.89
N PRO A 87 1.50 13.42 3.01
CA PRO A 87 0.51 14.50 2.98
C PRO A 87 0.88 15.60 1.98
N ASP A 88 -0.12 16.26 1.42
CA ASP A 88 0.08 17.43 0.57
C ASP A 88 0.84 18.53 1.30
N GLY A 89 1.70 19.23 0.57
CA GLY A 89 2.63 20.21 1.14
C GLY A 89 3.92 19.59 1.71
N CYS A 90 3.97 18.28 1.90
CA CYS A 90 5.20 17.58 2.24
C CYS A 90 6.06 17.37 0.97
N LYS A 91 7.37 17.62 1.11
CA LYS A 91 8.30 17.36 0.00
C LYS A 91 8.31 15.87 -0.33
N ALA A 92 8.06 15.54 -1.60
CA ALA A 92 8.05 14.15 -2.06
C ALA A 92 9.38 13.43 -1.69
N PRO A 93 9.33 12.31 -0.96
CA PRO A 93 10.51 11.49 -0.67
C PRO A 93 11.15 10.94 -1.95
N PRO A 94 12.42 10.49 -1.91
CA PRO A 94 13.15 10.09 -3.11
C PRO A 94 12.46 9.01 -3.94
N SER A 95 11.84 8.01 -3.31
CA SER A 95 11.12 6.95 -4.02
C SER A 95 9.87 7.47 -4.71
N LEU A 96 9.09 8.34 -4.04
CA LEU A 96 7.89 8.95 -4.63
C LEU A 96 8.25 9.85 -5.81
N ARG A 97 9.33 10.63 -5.71
CA ARG A 97 9.82 11.42 -6.87
C ARG A 97 10.14 10.55 -8.09
N ASN A 98 10.71 9.37 -7.87
CA ASN A 98 11.00 8.44 -8.97
C ASN A 98 9.73 7.80 -9.53
N ILE A 99 8.74 7.50 -8.68
CA ILE A 99 7.40 7.07 -9.11
C ILE A 99 6.77 8.14 -10.00
N PHE A 100 6.83 9.41 -9.61
CA PHE A 100 6.29 10.51 -10.43
C PHE A 100 7.03 10.71 -11.75
N LYS A 101 8.35 10.53 -11.78
CA LYS A 101 9.11 10.57 -13.04
C LYS A 101 8.67 9.49 -14.02
N GLU A 102 8.43 8.26 -13.53
CA GLU A 102 7.92 7.18 -14.37
C GLU A 102 6.49 7.45 -14.80
N LEU A 103 5.65 7.95 -13.89
CA LEU A 103 4.27 8.35 -14.21
C LEU A 103 4.24 9.44 -15.30
N GLU A 104 5.07 10.48 -15.20
CA GLU A 104 5.17 11.54 -16.19
C GLU A 104 5.75 11.06 -17.53
N ALA A 105 6.62 10.07 -17.51
CA ALA A 105 7.11 9.44 -18.73
C ALA A 105 6.00 8.68 -19.49
N GLU A 106 5.03 8.12 -18.77
CA GLU A 106 3.91 7.39 -19.36
C GLU A 106 2.72 8.29 -19.75
N LEU A 107 2.39 9.29 -18.94
CA LEU A 107 1.15 10.09 -19.08
C LEU A 107 1.38 11.54 -19.49
N GLY A 108 2.63 11.98 -19.57
CA GLY A 108 3.01 13.35 -19.88
C GLY A 108 3.25 14.22 -18.64
N PRO A 109 3.92 15.36 -18.82
CA PRO A 109 4.32 16.24 -17.73
C PRO A 109 3.13 16.84 -17.00
N GLY A 110 3.30 17.08 -15.68
CA GLY A 110 2.30 17.75 -14.84
C GLY A 110 1.16 16.84 -14.36
N CYS A 111 1.24 15.53 -14.58
CA CYS A 111 0.24 14.59 -14.06
C CYS A 111 0.38 14.27 -12.58
N ALA A 112 1.45 14.71 -11.90
CA ALA A 112 1.74 14.45 -10.50
C ALA A 112 1.90 15.77 -9.71
N ALA A 113 0.80 16.49 -9.49
CA ALA A 113 0.80 17.78 -8.79
C ALA A 113 0.66 17.64 -7.26
N HIS A 114 0.22 16.47 -6.76
CA HIS A 114 0.03 16.16 -5.34
C HIS A 114 0.94 15.03 -4.88
N THR A 115 1.27 15.02 -3.60
CA THR A 115 2.06 13.95 -2.96
C THR A 115 1.19 12.95 -2.20
N ASP A 116 -0.08 13.28 -2.00
CA ASP A 116 -1.10 12.41 -1.41
C ASP A 116 -1.71 11.50 -2.50
N LEU A 117 -1.53 10.19 -2.32
CA LEU A 117 -2.01 9.17 -3.25
C LEU A 117 -3.42 8.64 -2.90
N THR A 118 -4.16 9.31 -2.03
CA THR A 118 -5.51 8.90 -1.62
C THR A 118 -6.46 8.77 -2.83
N LEU A 119 -6.28 9.59 -3.88
CA LEU A 119 -7.06 9.48 -5.11
C LEU A 119 -6.88 8.13 -5.81
N TRP A 120 -5.69 7.54 -5.75
CA TRP A 120 -5.46 6.19 -6.27
C TRP A 120 -6.18 5.15 -5.40
N ALA A 121 -6.05 5.28 -4.06
CA ALA A 121 -6.66 4.34 -3.13
C ALA A 121 -8.19 4.29 -3.30
N ARG A 122 -8.84 5.42 -3.45
CA ARG A 122 -10.30 5.53 -3.70
C ARG A 122 -10.76 4.87 -5.00
N GLN A 123 -9.87 4.69 -5.96
CA GLN A 123 -10.13 3.99 -7.21
C GLN A 123 -9.85 2.48 -7.13
N GLY A 124 -9.58 1.94 -5.96
CA GLY A 124 -9.32 0.51 -5.76
C GLY A 124 -7.84 0.13 -5.88
N VAL A 125 -6.92 1.08 -5.66
CA VAL A 125 -5.49 0.80 -5.50
C VAL A 125 -5.18 0.61 -4.02
N LEU A 126 -4.96 -0.61 -3.58
CA LEU A 126 -4.52 -0.91 -2.22
C LEU A 126 -3.04 -0.56 -2.06
N LEU A 127 -2.77 0.61 -1.47
CA LEU A 127 -1.43 1.12 -1.18
C LEU A 127 -0.97 0.61 0.18
N LEU A 128 -0.43 -0.59 0.25
CA LEU A 128 -0.12 -1.28 1.50
C LEU A 128 1.40 -1.42 1.70
N ASN A 129 1.87 -1.29 2.93
CA ASN A 129 3.23 -1.66 3.31
C ASN A 129 3.26 -3.07 3.90
N THR A 130 4.40 -3.76 3.82
CA THR A 130 4.58 -5.07 4.47
C THR A 130 4.66 -4.95 5.99
N VAL A 131 5.15 -3.81 6.49
CA VAL A 131 5.20 -3.41 7.90
C VAL A 131 4.44 -2.11 8.04
N LEU A 132 3.45 -2.02 8.96
CA LEU A 132 2.56 -0.87 9.00
C LEU A 132 2.96 0.23 10.00
N THR A 133 3.99 -0.02 10.82
CA THR A 133 4.51 0.95 11.78
C THR A 133 6.03 0.99 11.77
N VAL A 134 6.61 2.12 12.18
CA VAL A 134 8.07 2.31 12.26
C VAL A 134 8.40 3.30 13.37
N GLU A 135 9.55 3.17 14.04
CA GLU A 135 10.07 4.18 14.96
C GLU A 135 10.67 5.36 14.20
N GLN A 136 10.52 6.55 14.74
CA GLN A 136 11.13 7.76 14.18
C GLN A 136 12.64 7.58 13.97
N GLY A 137 13.11 7.90 12.78
CA GLY A 137 14.53 7.85 12.42
C GLY A 137 15.10 6.44 12.22
N ALA A 138 14.34 5.37 12.40
CA ALA A 138 14.82 3.99 12.42
C ALA A 138 14.09 3.10 11.41
N ALA A 139 14.49 3.18 10.13
CA ALA A 139 13.92 2.33 9.09
C ALA A 139 13.97 0.84 9.49
N ASN A 140 12.89 0.10 9.18
CA ASN A 140 12.70 -1.33 9.48
C ASN A 140 12.68 -1.70 10.98
N ALA A 141 12.59 -0.74 11.91
CA ALA A 141 12.64 -1.02 13.36
C ALA A 141 11.55 -2.01 13.82
N HIS A 142 10.40 -2.06 13.14
CA HIS A 142 9.29 -2.96 13.46
C HIS A 142 9.21 -4.20 12.53
N ALA A 143 10.20 -4.44 11.68
CA ALA A 143 10.25 -5.63 10.86
C ALA A 143 10.42 -6.91 11.71
N GLY A 144 9.77 -8.01 11.29
CA GLY A 144 9.84 -9.29 11.99
C GLY A 144 9.05 -9.34 13.32
N ARG A 145 8.18 -8.36 13.56
CA ARG A 145 7.36 -8.27 14.77
C ARG A 145 5.90 -8.74 14.58
N GLY A 146 5.58 -9.30 13.42
CA GLY A 146 4.23 -9.83 13.14
C GLY A 146 3.48 -9.08 12.03
N TRP A 147 3.91 -7.87 11.65
CA TRP A 147 3.27 -7.11 10.57
C TRP A 147 3.26 -7.87 9.25
N GLU A 148 4.35 -8.54 8.90
CA GLU A 148 4.46 -9.30 7.65
C GLU A 148 3.46 -10.47 7.60
N THR A 149 3.14 -11.06 8.75
CA THR A 149 2.10 -12.09 8.87
C THR A 149 0.71 -11.49 8.64
N PHE A 150 0.42 -10.35 9.29
CA PHE A 150 -0.84 -9.63 9.12
C PHE A 150 -1.03 -9.17 7.66
N THR A 151 -0.02 -8.54 7.07
CA THR A 151 -0.07 -8.01 5.72
C THR A 151 -0.21 -9.13 4.68
N ARG A 152 0.50 -10.25 4.89
CA ARG A 152 0.32 -11.44 4.05
C ARG A 152 -1.12 -11.93 4.08
N ALA A 153 -1.70 -12.06 5.26
CA ALA A 153 -3.10 -12.49 5.41
C ALA A 153 -4.07 -11.50 4.74
N ALA A 154 -3.82 -10.19 4.84
CA ALA A 154 -4.62 -9.17 4.18
C ALA A 154 -4.55 -9.28 2.64
N LEU A 155 -3.36 -9.52 2.09
CA LEU A 155 -3.18 -9.71 0.65
C LEU A 155 -3.85 -11.00 0.15
N GLU A 156 -3.75 -12.10 0.92
CA GLU A 156 -4.44 -13.37 0.63
C GLU A 156 -5.96 -13.19 0.68
N TYR A 157 -6.45 -12.45 1.67
CA TYR A 157 -7.87 -12.11 1.78
C TYR A 157 -8.35 -11.29 0.59
N ALA A 158 -7.64 -10.21 0.21
CA ALA A 158 -7.98 -9.38 -0.94
C ALA A 158 -7.94 -10.16 -2.25
N ALA A 159 -6.95 -11.04 -2.42
CA ALA A 159 -6.82 -11.88 -3.61
C ALA A 159 -7.98 -12.89 -3.75
N ALA A 160 -8.50 -13.40 -2.63
CA ALA A 160 -9.58 -14.39 -2.61
C ALA A 160 -10.99 -13.78 -2.70
N HIS A 161 -11.23 -12.59 -2.14
CA HIS A 161 -12.58 -12.02 -1.99
C HIS A 161 -12.99 -11.02 -3.08
N GLY A 162 -12.08 -10.59 -3.94
CA GLY A 162 -12.40 -9.73 -5.06
C GLY A 162 -12.81 -10.54 -6.31
N THR A 163 -13.75 -10.02 -7.09
CA THR A 163 -14.18 -10.60 -8.38
C THR A 163 -13.63 -9.86 -9.60
N ALA A 164 -13.24 -8.60 -9.45
CA ALA A 164 -12.65 -7.80 -10.50
C ALA A 164 -11.23 -8.29 -10.85
N PRO A 165 -10.71 -8.05 -12.08
CA PRO A 165 -9.31 -8.31 -12.41
C PRO A 165 -8.37 -7.66 -11.40
N LEU A 166 -7.27 -8.34 -11.04
CA LEU A 166 -6.32 -7.89 -10.02
C LEU A 166 -4.91 -7.71 -10.58
N ALA A 167 -4.38 -6.51 -10.51
CA ALA A 167 -2.97 -6.25 -10.81
C ALA A 167 -2.16 -6.10 -9.51
N ALA A 168 -1.04 -6.79 -9.41
CA ALA A 168 -0.07 -6.63 -8.32
C ALA A 168 1.20 -5.98 -8.86
N VAL A 169 1.56 -4.83 -8.33
CA VAL A 169 2.77 -4.07 -8.67
C VAL A 169 3.78 -4.24 -7.54
N LEU A 170 4.81 -5.01 -7.77
CA LEU A 170 5.76 -5.49 -6.77
C LEU A 170 7.16 -4.93 -7.06
N TRP A 171 7.44 -3.79 -6.44
CA TRP A 171 8.70 -3.08 -6.62
C TRP A 171 9.77 -3.54 -5.63
N GLY A 172 10.82 -4.17 -6.15
CA GLY A 172 11.97 -4.65 -5.40
C GLY A 172 11.76 -6.04 -4.77
N LYS A 173 12.87 -6.67 -4.42
CA LYS A 173 12.90 -8.06 -3.91
C LYS A 173 12.00 -8.32 -2.69
N PRO A 174 11.89 -7.40 -1.70
CA PRO A 174 10.98 -7.62 -0.56
C PRO A 174 9.52 -7.78 -0.99
N ALA A 175 9.02 -6.92 -1.91
CA ALA A 175 7.65 -6.99 -2.41
C ALA A 175 7.43 -8.23 -3.31
N GLN A 176 8.41 -8.60 -4.14
CA GLN A 176 8.35 -9.75 -5.05
C GLN A 176 8.16 -11.09 -4.32
N LYS A 177 8.54 -11.19 -3.05
CA LYS A 177 8.28 -12.38 -2.21
C LYS A 177 6.78 -12.69 -2.04
N TYR A 178 5.92 -11.73 -2.33
CA TYR A 178 4.46 -11.87 -2.24
C TYR A 178 3.81 -12.28 -3.58
N ALA A 179 4.56 -12.35 -4.69
CA ALA A 179 4.05 -12.77 -5.99
C ALA A 179 3.29 -14.12 -5.96
N PRO A 180 3.71 -15.15 -5.20
CA PRO A 180 2.97 -16.41 -5.12
C PRO A 180 1.52 -16.27 -4.62
N ILE A 181 1.19 -15.25 -3.83
CA ILE A 181 -0.18 -14.99 -3.38
C ILE A 181 -1.06 -14.69 -4.60
N PHE A 182 -0.62 -13.77 -5.43
CA PHE A 182 -1.34 -13.30 -6.61
C PHE A 182 -1.40 -14.39 -7.68
N ASN A 183 -0.30 -15.12 -7.89
CA ASN A 183 -0.27 -16.23 -8.85
C ASN A 183 -1.30 -17.33 -8.51
N ARG A 184 -1.56 -17.59 -7.23
CA ARG A 184 -2.63 -18.54 -6.82
C ARG A 184 -4.03 -18.02 -7.10
N ALA A 185 -4.24 -16.71 -7.09
CA ALA A 185 -5.54 -16.09 -7.34
C ALA A 185 -6.01 -16.23 -8.81
N THR A 186 -5.11 -16.57 -9.74
CA THR A 186 -5.46 -16.81 -11.17
C THR A 186 -6.50 -17.90 -11.36
N ALA A 187 -6.69 -18.78 -10.38
CA ALA A 187 -7.73 -19.81 -10.40
C ALA A 187 -9.16 -19.24 -10.33
N HIS A 188 -9.33 -17.99 -9.87
CA HIS A 188 -10.64 -17.41 -9.56
C HIS A 188 -10.93 -16.09 -10.30
N ARG A 189 -9.88 -15.40 -10.78
CA ARG A 189 -9.98 -14.09 -11.43
C ARG A 189 -8.77 -13.84 -12.33
N PRO A 190 -8.87 -12.97 -13.36
CA PRO A 190 -7.70 -12.52 -14.10
C PRO A 190 -6.72 -11.82 -13.17
N VAL A 191 -5.44 -12.17 -13.27
CA VAL A 191 -4.36 -11.57 -12.46
C VAL A 191 -3.19 -11.17 -13.33
N LEU A 192 -2.64 -9.98 -13.07
CA LEU A 192 -1.38 -9.49 -13.61
C LEU A 192 -0.39 -9.28 -12.46
N VAL A 193 0.79 -9.85 -12.54
CA VAL A 193 1.89 -9.56 -11.61
C VAL A 193 2.98 -8.81 -12.36
N LEU A 194 3.25 -7.58 -11.94
CA LEU A 194 4.32 -6.73 -12.48
C LEU A 194 5.45 -6.63 -11.45
N GLU A 195 6.61 -7.12 -11.83
CA GLU A 195 7.82 -7.06 -11.03
C GLU A 195 8.85 -6.14 -11.67
N SER A 196 9.45 -5.25 -10.89
CA SER A 196 10.57 -4.42 -11.31
C SER A 196 11.51 -4.11 -10.15
N ALA A 197 12.58 -3.36 -10.41
CA ALA A 197 13.41 -2.81 -9.34
C ALA A 197 12.59 -1.84 -8.47
N HIS A 198 13.04 -1.60 -7.23
CA HIS A 198 12.41 -0.64 -6.34
C HIS A 198 12.64 0.82 -6.83
N PRO A 199 11.69 1.75 -6.67
CA PRO A 199 11.82 3.15 -7.11
C PRO A 199 12.85 3.99 -6.31
N SER A 200 13.51 3.43 -5.29
CA SER A 200 14.54 4.14 -4.55
C SER A 200 15.70 4.59 -5.47
N PRO A 201 16.39 5.70 -5.16
CA PRO A 201 17.57 6.15 -5.94
C PRO A 201 18.65 5.08 -6.10
N LEU A 202 18.75 4.15 -5.14
CA LEU A 202 19.74 3.07 -5.16
C LEU A 202 19.48 2.00 -6.22
N SER A 203 18.24 1.92 -6.74
CA SER A 203 17.83 0.81 -7.62
C SER A 203 16.98 1.24 -8.83
N ALA A 204 16.44 2.44 -8.87
CA ALA A 204 15.51 2.86 -9.92
C ALA A 204 16.07 2.71 -11.34
N TYR A 205 17.37 2.97 -11.55
CA TYR A 205 18.04 2.79 -12.83
C TYR A 205 18.31 1.33 -13.22
N ARG A 206 17.96 0.37 -12.34
CA ARG A 206 18.17 -1.08 -12.57
C ARG A 206 16.89 -1.77 -13.05
N GLY A 207 15.98 -1.02 -13.72
CA GLY A 207 14.77 -1.55 -14.31
C GLY A 207 13.45 -1.13 -13.65
N PHE A 208 13.45 -0.06 -12.83
CA PHE A 208 12.22 0.63 -12.46
C PHE A 208 11.81 1.62 -13.54
N PHE A 209 12.74 2.52 -13.93
CA PHE A 209 12.49 3.45 -15.04
C PHE A 209 12.34 2.67 -16.36
N GLY A 210 11.27 3.02 -17.10
CA GLY A 210 10.88 2.35 -18.34
C GLY A 210 10.13 1.03 -18.11
N SER A 211 9.79 0.67 -16.86
CA SER A 211 8.96 -0.53 -16.60
C SER A 211 7.50 -0.32 -16.99
N ALA A 212 7.06 0.92 -17.15
CA ALA A 212 5.71 1.33 -17.57
C ALA A 212 4.58 0.60 -16.80
N PRO A 213 4.56 0.65 -15.46
CA PRO A 213 3.59 -0.10 -14.68
C PRO A 213 2.17 0.45 -14.80
N PHE A 214 2.01 1.76 -14.93
CA PHE A 214 0.69 2.40 -14.94
C PHE A 214 -0.10 2.09 -16.21
N GLY A 215 0.53 2.20 -17.37
CA GLY A 215 -0.07 1.84 -18.65
C GLY A 215 -0.34 0.34 -18.75
N LYS A 216 0.58 -0.52 -18.28
CA LYS A 216 0.39 -1.98 -18.25
C LYS A 216 -0.79 -2.39 -17.38
N VAL A 217 -0.95 -1.79 -16.20
CA VAL A 217 -2.10 -2.02 -15.32
C VAL A 217 -3.39 -1.63 -16.04
N ASN A 218 -3.46 -0.43 -16.62
CA ASN A 218 -4.65 0.04 -17.30
C ASN A 218 -5.01 -0.81 -18.53
N ALA A 219 -4.03 -1.17 -19.34
CA ALA A 219 -4.25 -2.10 -20.45
C ALA A 219 -4.80 -3.45 -19.99
N PHE A 220 -4.27 -4.00 -18.90
CA PHE A 220 -4.75 -5.25 -18.32
C PHE A 220 -6.20 -5.11 -17.79
N LEU A 221 -6.51 -4.06 -17.03
CA LEU A 221 -7.87 -3.82 -16.51
C LEU A 221 -8.87 -3.70 -17.64
N LYS A 222 -8.59 -2.87 -18.63
CA LYS A 222 -9.42 -2.65 -19.82
C LYS A 222 -9.67 -3.94 -20.60
N ASN A 223 -8.62 -4.72 -20.85
CA ASN A 223 -8.72 -5.98 -21.60
C ASN A 223 -9.55 -7.04 -20.86
N ASN A 224 -9.76 -6.90 -19.56
CA ASN A 224 -10.58 -7.76 -18.73
C ASN A 224 -11.91 -7.10 -18.30
N GLY A 225 -12.36 -6.04 -19.01
CA GLY A 225 -13.67 -5.43 -18.80
C GLY A 225 -13.80 -4.58 -17.54
N ALA A 226 -12.69 -4.23 -16.89
CA ALA A 226 -12.70 -3.36 -15.73
C ALA A 226 -12.34 -1.91 -16.09
N ALA A 227 -12.81 -0.95 -15.30
CA ALA A 227 -12.45 0.45 -15.48
C ALA A 227 -10.97 0.68 -15.24
N GLU A 228 -10.36 1.52 -16.05
CA GLU A 228 -8.96 1.97 -15.87
C GLU A 228 -8.82 2.82 -14.61
N ILE A 229 -7.60 2.91 -14.07
CA ILE A 229 -7.25 3.83 -12.98
C ILE A 229 -6.86 5.17 -13.62
N ASP A 230 -7.42 6.27 -13.16
CA ASP A 230 -6.85 7.58 -13.44
C ASP A 230 -5.68 7.82 -12.47
N TRP A 231 -4.48 7.64 -13.00
CA TRP A 231 -3.25 7.81 -12.23
C TRP A 231 -2.86 9.27 -12.04
N ARG A 232 -3.55 10.21 -12.70
CA ARG A 232 -3.25 11.63 -12.56
C ARG A 232 -3.59 12.13 -11.17
N LEU A 233 -2.75 13.03 -10.69
CA LEU A 233 -2.92 13.76 -9.42
C LEU A 233 -2.99 15.25 -9.75
N PRO A 234 -4.15 15.73 -10.24
CA PRO A 234 -4.30 17.09 -10.77
C PRO A 234 -4.31 18.13 -9.64
N ALA A 235 -3.71 19.32 -9.88
CA ALA A 235 -3.55 20.39 -8.88
C ALA A 235 -4.85 20.86 -8.22
N ASN A 236 -6.01 20.59 -8.81
CA ASN A 236 -7.33 21.02 -8.31
C ASN A 236 -8.13 19.87 -7.67
N ALA A 237 -7.50 18.73 -7.38
CA ALA A 237 -8.19 17.63 -6.73
C ALA A 237 -8.44 17.97 -5.25
N THR A 238 -9.71 18.13 -4.87
CA THR A 238 -10.09 18.25 -3.46
C THR A 238 -10.09 16.85 -2.84
N HIS A 239 -9.28 16.65 -1.82
CA HIS A 239 -9.31 15.47 -0.97
C HIS A 239 -10.47 15.61 0.03
N GLY A 240 -11.73 15.62 -0.44
CA GLY A 240 -12.92 15.66 0.39
C GLY A 240 -13.20 14.33 1.08
#